data_ff73c1cbb109ff2ff992abb690fff3f7
#
_entry.id   ff73c1cbb109ff2ff992abb690fff3f7
#
_cell.length_a   1.000
_cell.length_b   1.000
_cell.length_c   1.000
_cell.angle_alpha   90.00
_cell.angle_beta   90.00
_cell.angle_gamma   90.00
#
_symmetry.space_group_name_H-M   'P 1'
#
loop_
_entity.id
_entity.type
_entity.pdbx_description
1 polymer ?
#
loop_
_entity_poly.entity_id
_entity_poly.type
_entity_poly.pdbx_seq_one_letter_code
_entity_poly.pdbx_strand_id
1 'polypeptide(L)'
;MSRASDRDCVRKIAVLRPNAVGDFVFALPALHALKHSYPEAEIVLLGKPWHAGFLRDRPGPVHRVAVMPPVPGVGAPVDADCDGVAIARFVDAMRAERFDIALQMFGGGRYSNPFLTRMKARLSVGARADGAPAPERWVPYCEPNNRRLALLEVAALAGASSAQWPLPARPSPPLSPAPPRSTPPLLLPPLPELTVTEADRHEAARALPRMAGERLAVLQPGSTDPRRCWPPARFAALGDRLALAGMQVAVNGSAGEAPLVDAVVGAMRQPALALAGTLGLGGLCGLLERAALVVSNDTGPLHLALALGVPSVGIFWLTNLVEGMPLRQSGLRVALSLQTRCPVCGQDNLAARCPHDESFVAEVSVEQVECLARSLLHQYGHMPTLR
;
A
#
# COMPACT_ATOMS: atom_id res chain seq x y z
N MET A 1 15.28 -14.21 -32.56
CA MET A 1 14.78 -15.47 -31.94
C MET A 1 15.55 -15.90 -30.68
N SER A 2 16.18 -14.98 -29.90
CA SER A 2 17.05 -15.34 -28.74
C SER A 2 16.47 -14.99 -27.35
N ARG A 3 15.26 -14.44 -27.22
CA ARG A 3 14.72 -13.96 -25.92
C ARG A 3 13.87 -14.96 -25.14
N ALA A 4 13.37 -16.03 -25.74
CA ALA A 4 12.54 -17.02 -25.06
C ALA A 4 13.40 -18.01 -24.23
N SER A 5 14.55 -18.45 -24.75
CA SER A 5 15.39 -19.47 -24.10
C SER A 5 16.06 -19.01 -22.79
N ASP A 6 16.30 -17.71 -22.61
CA ASP A 6 16.96 -17.19 -21.39
C ASP A 6 15.99 -17.09 -20.18
N ARG A 7 14.68 -16.93 -20.44
CA ARG A 7 13.66 -16.87 -19.37
C ARG A 7 13.39 -18.24 -18.75
N ASP A 8 13.43 -19.30 -19.53
CA ASP A 8 13.17 -20.67 -19.06
C ASP A 8 14.25 -21.19 -18.11
N CYS A 9 15.40 -20.53 -18.04
CA CYS A 9 16.50 -20.88 -17.14
C CYS A 9 16.45 -20.19 -15.76
N VAL A 10 15.56 -19.20 -15.54
CA VAL A 10 15.46 -18.51 -14.27
C VAL A 10 14.66 -19.36 -13.28
N ARG A 11 15.29 -19.75 -12.17
CA ARG A 11 14.70 -20.60 -11.12
C ARG A 11 14.53 -19.90 -9.79
N LYS A 12 15.39 -18.92 -9.47
CA LYS A 12 15.35 -18.22 -8.19
C LYS A 12 15.54 -16.71 -8.36
N ILE A 13 14.62 -15.94 -7.77
CA ILE A 13 14.62 -14.49 -7.81
C ILE A 13 14.61 -13.95 -6.37
N ALA A 14 15.60 -13.15 -6.00
CA ALA A 14 15.59 -12.39 -4.75
C ALA A 14 15.03 -10.99 -4.96
N VAL A 15 14.18 -10.53 -4.05
CA VAL A 15 13.64 -9.16 -4.05
C VAL A 15 13.91 -8.51 -2.70
N LEU A 16 14.73 -7.47 -2.68
CA LEU A 16 15.07 -6.71 -1.47
C LEU A 16 14.04 -5.62 -1.23
N ARG A 17 13.16 -5.80 -0.20
CA ARG A 17 12.11 -4.83 0.15
C ARG A 17 11.78 -4.84 1.66
N PRO A 18 12.72 -4.50 2.56
CA PRO A 18 12.50 -4.54 4.01
C PRO A 18 11.80 -3.28 4.56
N ASN A 19 10.74 -2.84 3.92
CA ASN A 19 10.03 -1.59 4.23
C ASN A 19 8.82 -1.80 5.16
N ALA A 20 7.98 -0.76 5.27
CA ALA A 20 6.68 -0.77 5.93
C ALA A 20 5.59 -1.42 5.06
N VAL A 21 4.38 -1.58 5.63
CA VAL A 21 3.24 -2.25 4.97
C VAL A 21 2.84 -1.57 3.66
N GLY A 22 2.68 -0.25 3.66
CA GLY A 22 2.34 0.50 2.45
C GLY A 22 3.38 0.32 1.33
N ASP A 23 4.65 0.34 1.71
CA ASP A 23 5.76 0.12 0.77
C ASP A 23 5.76 -1.29 0.17
N PHE A 24 5.39 -2.31 0.96
CA PHE A 24 5.21 -3.67 0.45
C PHE A 24 4.08 -3.73 -0.57
N VAL A 25 2.94 -3.09 -0.28
CA VAL A 25 1.80 -3.01 -1.21
C VAL A 25 2.20 -2.32 -2.52
N PHE A 26 3.05 -1.31 -2.48
CA PHE A 26 3.56 -0.67 -3.69
C PHE A 26 4.40 -1.61 -4.57
N ALA A 27 4.98 -2.66 -4.00
CA ALA A 27 5.74 -3.64 -4.75
C ALA A 27 4.89 -4.76 -5.36
N LEU A 28 3.62 -4.95 -4.95
CA LEU A 28 2.77 -6.04 -5.44
C LEU A 28 2.65 -6.08 -6.96
N PRO A 29 2.42 -4.96 -7.69
CA PRO A 29 2.39 -4.97 -9.15
C PRO A 29 3.66 -5.53 -9.78
N ALA A 30 4.82 -5.14 -9.27
CA ALA A 30 6.11 -5.59 -9.75
C ALA A 30 6.36 -7.08 -9.42
N LEU A 31 5.97 -7.52 -8.23
CA LEU A 31 6.05 -8.92 -7.80
C LEU A 31 5.15 -9.82 -8.66
N HIS A 32 3.91 -9.39 -8.95
CA HIS A 32 3.02 -10.11 -9.86
C HIS A 32 3.57 -10.16 -11.29
N ALA A 33 4.17 -9.07 -11.79
CA ALA A 33 4.80 -9.05 -13.10
C ALA A 33 5.98 -10.03 -13.19
N LEU A 34 6.78 -10.12 -12.12
CA LEU A 34 7.87 -11.13 -12.02
C LEU A 34 7.31 -12.55 -12.01
N LYS A 35 6.31 -12.84 -11.15
CA LYS A 35 5.72 -14.19 -11.07
C LYS A 35 5.10 -14.61 -12.38
N HIS A 36 4.45 -13.69 -13.08
CA HIS A 36 3.88 -13.99 -14.39
C HIS A 36 4.95 -14.27 -15.44
N SER A 37 6.02 -13.47 -15.46
CA SER A 37 7.09 -13.61 -16.46
C SER A 37 8.02 -14.80 -16.19
N TYR A 38 8.05 -15.28 -14.95
CA TYR A 38 8.86 -16.39 -14.46
C TYR A 38 8.02 -17.34 -13.60
N PRO A 39 7.02 -18.03 -14.16
CA PRO A 39 6.06 -18.83 -13.41
C PRO A 39 6.70 -19.94 -12.59
N GLU A 40 7.82 -20.51 -13.07
CA GLU A 40 8.56 -21.60 -12.42
C GLU A 40 9.61 -21.10 -11.42
N ALA A 41 9.86 -19.78 -11.35
CA ALA A 41 10.86 -19.24 -10.46
C ALA A 41 10.33 -19.09 -9.03
N GLU A 42 11.14 -19.49 -8.07
CA GLU A 42 10.94 -19.17 -6.65
C GLU A 42 11.25 -17.69 -6.39
N ILE A 43 10.26 -16.90 -6.01
CA ILE A 43 10.46 -15.50 -5.61
C ILE A 43 10.65 -15.45 -4.09
N VAL A 44 11.83 -15.02 -3.67
CA VAL A 44 12.25 -14.88 -2.27
C VAL A 44 12.28 -13.40 -1.90
N LEU A 45 11.42 -13.00 -0.98
CA LEU A 45 11.43 -11.64 -0.44
C LEU A 45 12.48 -11.54 0.68
N LEU A 46 13.47 -10.66 0.52
CA LEU A 46 14.40 -10.30 1.59
C LEU A 46 13.73 -9.18 2.40
N GLY A 47 13.20 -9.52 3.55
CA GLY A 47 12.28 -8.66 4.30
C GLY A 47 12.45 -8.74 5.81
N LYS A 48 11.58 -8.03 6.52
CA LYS A 48 11.50 -7.99 7.99
C LYS A 48 10.70 -9.17 8.55
N PRO A 49 10.77 -9.45 9.87
CA PRO A 49 10.00 -10.54 10.51
C PRO A 49 8.49 -10.46 10.23
N TRP A 50 7.91 -9.26 10.20
CA TRP A 50 6.48 -9.10 9.95
C TRP A 50 6.07 -9.59 8.55
N HIS A 51 6.93 -9.47 7.53
CA HIS A 51 6.65 -10.01 6.19
C HIS A 51 6.51 -11.54 6.25
N ALA A 52 7.40 -12.21 7.00
CA ALA A 52 7.34 -13.66 7.14
C ALA A 52 6.06 -14.12 7.84
N GLY A 53 5.62 -13.42 8.89
CA GLY A 53 4.35 -13.69 9.54
C GLY A 53 3.14 -13.46 8.64
N PHE A 54 3.14 -12.32 7.94
CA PHE A 54 2.02 -11.91 7.09
C PHE A 54 1.87 -12.73 5.80
N LEU A 55 2.98 -13.15 5.19
CA LEU A 55 2.99 -13.90 3.94
C LEU A 55 3.00 -15.41 4.12
N ARG A 56 3.04 -15.91 5.35
CA ARG A 56 2.95 -17.33 5.63
C ARG A 56 1.62 -17.88 5.14
N ASP A 57 1.69 -18.91 4.31
CA ASP A 57 0.53 -19.61 3.74
C ASP A 57 -0.44 -18.70 2.96
N ARG A 58 0.01 -17.48 2.60
CA ARG A 58 -0.78 -16.55 1.80
C ARG A 58 -0.51 -16.74 0.33
N PRO A 59 -1.52 -17.11 -0.48
CA PRO A 59 -1.37 -17.20 -1.93
C PRO A 59 -0.97 -15.85 -2.52
N GLY A 60 0.02 -15.85 -3.41
CA GLY A 60 0.50 -14.62 -4.02
C GLY A 60 1.80 -14.81 -4.80
N PRO A 61 2.45 -13.73 -5.22
CA PRO A 61 3.66 -13.79 -6.03
C PRO A 61 4.92 -14.19 -5.25
N VAL A 62 4.92 -14.02 -3.92
CA VAL A 62 6.07 -14.34 -3.06
C VAL A 62 5.94 -15.77 -2.55
N HIS A 63 6.98 -16.59 -2.72
CA HIS A 63 6.99 -17.98 -2.28
C HIS A 63 7.44 -18.13 -0.83
N ARG A 64 8.44 -17.36 -0.43
CA ARG A 64 8.94 -17.31 0.95
C ARG A 64 9.62 -15.99 1.27
N VAL A 65 9.79 -15.74 2.54
CA VAL A 65 10.52 -14.58 3.06
C VAL A 65 11.82 -15.06 3.71
N ALA A 66 12.94 -14.51 3.27
CA ALA A 66 14.19 -14.58 4.00
C ALA A 66 14.26 -13.39 4.96
N VAL A 67 14.12 -13.66 6.26
CA VAL A 67 14.13 -12.62 7.29
C VAL A 67 15.54 -12.08 7.44
N MET A 68 15.71 -10.79 7.16
CA MET A 68 16.99 -10.10 7.26
C MET A 68 17.27 -9.69 8.71
N PRO A 69 18.52 -9.76 9.16
CA PRO A 69 18.93 -9.00 10.34
C PRO A 69 18.83 -7.48 10.04
N PRO A 70 18.79 -6.62 11.08
CA PRO A 70 18.95 -5.18 10.87
C PRO A 70 20.24 -4.87 10.12
N VAL A 71 20.15 -4.08 9.04
CA VAL A 71 21.29 -3.68 8.21
C VAL A 71 21.30 -2.16 8.12
N PRO A 72 22.42 -1.48 8.49
CA PRO A 72 22.52 -0.04 8.45
C PRO A 72 22.19 0.51 7.05
N GLY A 73 21.26 1.46 6.97
CA GLY A 73 20.77 2.04 5.71
C GLY A 73 19.91 1.11 4.85
N VAL A 74 19.63 -0.13 5.30
CA VAL A 74 18.75 -1.09 4.63
C VAL A 74 17.75 -1.68 5.63
N GLY A 75 16.71 -0.92 5.93
CA GLY A 75 15.68 -1.33 6.89
C GLY A 75 16.00 -1.04 8.36
N ALA A 76 17.20 -0.52 8.66
CA ALA A 76 17.62 0.09 9.91
C ALA A 76 18.23 1.48 9.66
N PRO A 77 18.29 2.38 10.66
CA PRO A 77 19.01 3.65 10.57
C PRO A 77 20.46 3.45 10.11
N VAL A 78 21.03 4.47 9.46
CA VAL A 78 22.41 4.39 8.91
C VAL A 78 23.46 4.23 10.01
N ASP A 79 23.20 4.86 11.14
CA ASP A 79 24.04 4.89 12.35
C ASP A 79 23.65 3.80 13.37
N ALA A 80 22.73 2.90 13.02
CA ALA A 80 22.33 1.82 13.91
C ALA A 80 23.52 0.87 14.19
N ASP A 81 23.73 0.56 15.47
CA ASP A 81 24.64 -0.51 15.88
C ASP A 81 23.99 -1.87 15.51
N CYS A 82 24.56 -2.54 14.51
CA CYS A 82 24.04 -3.77 13.97
C CYS A 82 25.06 -4.90 14.06
N ASP A 83 24.59 -6.11 14.32
CA ASP A 83 25.44 -7.31 14.39
C ASP A 83 26.02 -7.65 13.01
N GLY A 84 27.30 -7.27 12.80
CA GLY A 84 28.04 -7.55 11.58
C GLY A 84 28.19 -9.06 11.28
N VAL A 85 28.23 -9.91 12.31
CA VAL A 85 28.33 -11.38 12.14
C VAL A 85 26.99 -11.93 11.62
N ALA A 86 25.87 -11.48 12.19
CA ALA A 86 24.55 -11.87 11.69
C ALA A 86 24.34 -11.40 10.23
N ILE A 87 24.77 -10.19 9.89
CA ILE A 87 24.71 -9.68 8.52
C ILE A 87 25.58 -10.55 7.58
N ALA A 88 26.81 -10.89 7.98
CA ALA A 88 27.70 -11.72 7.16
C ALA A 88 27.08 -13.12 6.95
N ARG A 89 26.60 -13.76 8.00
CA ARG A 89 25.92 -15.08 7.93
C ARG A 89 24.71 -15.04 7.00
N PHE A 90 23.90 -13.99 7.08
CA PHE A 90 22.74 -13.81 6.19
C PHE A 90 23.18 -13.69 4.73
N VAL A 91 24.18 -12.86 4.43
CA VAL A 91 24.71 -12.69 3.07
C VAL A 91 25.28 -14.01 2.53
N ASP A 92 26.01 -14.78 3.35
CA ASP A 92 26.57 -16.06 2.92
C ASP A 92 25.47 -17.10 2.66
N ALA A 93 24.43 -17.11 3.49
CA ALA A 93 23.25 -17.94 3.25
C ALA A 93 22.56 -17.56 1.93
N MET A 94 22.35 -16.26 1.66
CA MET A 94 21.74 -15.80 0.40
C MET A 94 22.64 -16.05 -0.81
N ARG A 95 23.97 -16.00 -0.65
CA ARG A 95 24.91 -16.38 -1.72
C ARG A 95 24.81 -17.88 -2.06
N ALA A 96 24.64 -18.74 -1.04
CA ALA A 96 24.48 -20.17 -1.23
C ALA A 96 23.18 -20.56 -1.99
N GLU A 97 22.16 -19.69 -1.97
CA GLU A 97 20.93 -19.85 -2.73
C GLU A 97 21.13 -19.77 -4.25
N ARG A 98 22.21 -19.15 -4.73
CA ARG A 98 22.55 -19.01 -6.16
C ARG A 98 21.43 -18.38 -6.98
N PHE A 99 20.96 -17.21 -6.55
CA PHE A 99 19.92 -16.49 -7.27
C PHE A 99 20.31 -16.19 -8.72
N ASP A 100 19.37 -16.40 -9.63
CA ASP A 100 19.53 -16.00 -11.03
C ASP A 100 19.38 -14.48 -11.17
N ILE A 101 18.43 -13.90 -10.45
CA ILE A 101 18.16 -12.47 -10.49
C ILE A 101 18.00 -11.96 -9.04
N ALA A 102 18.63 -10.82 -8.74
CA ALA A 102 18.40 -10.09 -7.51
C ALA A 102 17.95 -8.66 -7.82
N LEU A 103 16.75 -8.30 -7.29
CA LEU A 103 16.17 -6.98 -7.47
C LEU A 103 16.29 -6.15 -6.21
N GLN A 104 16.84 -4.95 -6.34
CA GLN A 104 16.83 -3.93 -5.31
C GLN A 104 15.58 -3.05 -5.51
N MET A 105 14.65 -3.11 -4.55
CA MET A 105 13.40 -2.33 -4.52
C MET A 105 13.32 -1.45 -3.27
N PHE A 106 14.45 -0.94 -2.77
CA PHE A 106 14.57 -0.18 -1.52
C PHE A 106 15.38 1.09 -1.72
N GLY A 107 14.70 2.24 -1.85
CA GLY A 107 15.34 3.56 -1.97
C GLY A 107 16.27 3.70 -3.17
N GLY A 108 17.11 4.74 -3.13
CA GLY A 108 18.00 5.12 -4.24
C GLY A 108 19.33 4.34 -4.35
N GLY A 109 19.50 3.25 -3.62
CA GLY A 109 20.61 2.32 -3.84
C GLY A 109 21.92 2.63 -3.10
N ARG A 110 22.07 3.74 -2.39
CA ARG A 110 23.33 4.10 -1.71
C ARG A 110 23.85 2.98 -0.79
N TYR A 111 22.96 2.37 -0.01
CA TYR A 111 23.29 1.26 0.91
C TYR A 111 22.77 -0.08 0.39
N SER A 112 21.61 -0.08 -0.25
CA SER A 112 20.94 -1.30 -0.68
C SER A 112 21.58 -1.95 -1.90
N ASN A 113 22.14 -1.20 -2.85
CA ASN A 113 22.86 -1.79 -3.99
C ASN A 113 24.13 -2.54 -3.56
N PRO A 114 25.05 -1.95 -2.74
CA PRO A 114 26.20 -2.70 -2.22
C PRO A 114 25.80 -3.93 -1.40
N PHE A 115 24.74 -3.83 -0.61
CA PHE A 115 24.26 -4.96 0.17
C PHE A 115 23.76 -6.10 -0.75
N LEU A 116 22.95 -5.78 -1.76
CA LEU A 116 22.42 -6.76 -2.71
C LEU A 116 23.52 -7.46 -3.50
N THR A 117 24.50 -6.71 -4.01
CA THR A 117 25.57 -7.25 -4.86
C THR A 117 26.48 -8.23 -4.12
N ARG A 118 26.56 -8.17 -2.78
CA ARG A 118 27.29 -9.17 -1.96
C ARG A 118 26.72 -10.58 -2.12
N MET A 119 25.44 -10.72 -2.52
CA MET A 119 24.79 -12.03 -2.70
C MET A 119 25.22 -12.74 -3.99
N LYS A 120 25.90 -12.04 -4.91
CA LYS A 120 26.45 -12.58 -6.17
C LYS A 120 25.41 -13.32 -7.02
N ALA A 121 24.21 -12.76 -7.18
CA ALA A 121 23.25 -13.23 -8.17
C ALA A 121 23.83 -13.14 -9.60
N ARG A 122 23.34 -13.92 -10.53
CA ARG A 122 23.78 -13.89 -11.95
C ARG A 122 23.42 -12.55 -12.64
N LEU A 123 22.35 -11.89 -12.19
CA LEU A 123 21.94 -10.57 -12.63
C LEU A 123 21.46 -9.76 -11.41
N SER A 124 22.02 -8.57 -11.22
CA SER A 124 21.56 -7.60 -10.23
C SER A 124 20.87 -6.41 -10.92
N VAL A 125 19.67 -6.05 -10.45
CA VAL A 125 18.92 -4.91 -11.00
C VAL A 125 18.40 -4.02 -9.88
N GLY A 126 18.22 -2.71 -10.13
CA GLY A 126 17.69 -1.82 -9.11
C GLY A 126 17.53 -0.37 -9.57
N ALA A 127 17.15 0.48 -8.63
CA ALA A 127 17.17 1.92 -8.79
C ALA A 127 18.52 2.49 -8.34
N ARG A 128 18.95 3.62 -8.92
CA ARG A 128 20.20 4.28 -8.61
C ARG A 128 20.02 5.78 -8.49
N ALA A 129 20.26 6.33 -7.31
CA ALA A 129 20.39 7.76 -7.09
C ALA A 129 21.79 8.23 -7.52
N ASP A 130 21.94 9.54 -7.71
CA ASP A 130 23.23 10.13 -8.07
C ASP A 130 24.29 9.81 -7.03
N GLY A 131 25.47 9.41 -7.51
CA GLY A 131 26.60 9.01 -6.68
C GLY A 131 26.44 7.65 -5.95
N ALA A 132 25.29 6.96 -6.08
CA ALA A 132 25.13 5.64 -5.52
C ALA A 132 25.84 4.55 -6.35
N PRO A 133 26.37 3.47 -5.72
CA PRO A 133 26.89 2.32 -6.44
C PRO A 133 25.84 1.71 -7.38
N ALA A 134 26.23 1.30 -8.58
CA ALA A 134 25.34 0.73 -9.56
C ALA A 134 25.22 -0.79 -9.43
N PRO A 135 24.02 -1.39 -9.53
CA PRO A 135 23.86 -2.79 -9.92
C PRO A 135 24.17 -2.96 -11.41
N GLU A 136 24.13 -4.17 -11.95
CA GLU A 136 24.45 -4.44 -13.36
C GLU A 136 23.47 -3.76 -14.33
N ARG A 137 22.19 -3.69 -13.96
CA ARG A 137 21.17 -2.91 -14.69
C ARG A 137 20.42 -2.02 -13.71
N TRP A 138 20.16 -0.79 -14.11
CA TRP A 138 19.51 0.15 -13.22
C TRP A 138 18.67 1.19 -13.98
N VAL A 139 17.70 1.74 -13.26
CA VAL A 139 16.95 2.96 -13.64
C VAL A 139 17.35 4.10 -12.71
N PRO A 140 17.31 5.36 -13.18
CA PRO A 140 17.49 6.51 -12.29
C PRO A 140 16.46 6.49 -11.15
N TYR A 141 16.92 6.78 -9.93
CA TYR A 141 16.04 7.03 -8.80
C TYR A 141 15.66 8.50 -8.79
N CYS A 142 14.39 8.79 -9.10
CA CYS A 142 13.85 10.13 -9.14
C CYS A 142 12.74 10.28 -8.10
N GLU A 143 12.72 11.40 -7.39
CA GLU A 143 11.64 11.81 -6.49
C GLU A 143 11.21 13.24 -6.85
N PRO A 144 9.88 13.56 -6.80
CA PRO A 144 8.77 12.64 -6.55
C PRO A 144 8.46 11.76 -7.77
N ASN A 145 8.12 10.49 -7.53
CA ASN A 145 7.69 9.55 -8.56
C ASN A 145 6.64 8.59 -8.00
N ASN A 146 5.74 8.09 -8.84
CA ASN A 146 4.82 7.03 -8.43
C ASN A 146 5.61 5.76 -8.10
N ARG A 147 5.55 5.35 -6.83
CA ARG A 147 6.38 4.24 -6.31
C ARG A 147 6.07 2.90 -6.98
N ARG A 148 4.81 2.65 -7.38
CA ARG A 148 4.43 1.42 -8.09
C ARG A 148 5.03 1.37 -9.50
N LEU A 149 4.99 2.51 -10.23
CA LEU A 149 5.60 2.60 -11.56
C LEU A 149 7.11 2.44 -11.49
N ALA A 150 7.77 3.12 -10.56
CA ALA A 150 9.22 3.00 -10.37
C ALA A 150 9.65 1.54 -10.08
N LEU A 151 8.87 0.80 -9.28
CA LEU A 151 9.17 -0.61 -8.99
C LEU A 151 8.87 -1.53 -10.18
N LEU A 152 7.86 -1.22 -11.00
CA LEU A 152 7.62 -1.91 -12.27
C LEU A 152 8.75 -1.70 -13.26
N GLU A 153 9.33 -0.50 -13.33
CA GLU A 153 10.51 -0.22 -14.16
C GLU A 153 11.71 -1.06 -13.74
N VAL A 154 11.95 -1.18 -12.42
CA VAL A 154 13.00 -2.09 -11.90
C VAL A 154 12.70 -3.55 -12.29
N ALA A 155 11.46 -4.02 -12.16
CA ALA A 155 11.09 -5.36 -12.58
C ALA A 155 11.26 -5.58 -14.10
N ALA A 156 10.99 -4.56 -14.92
CA ALA A 156 11.19 -4.61 -16.37
C ALA A 156 12.66 -4.80 -16.76
N LEU A 157 13.60 -4.23 -16.01
CA LEU A 157 15.05 -4.48 -16.21
C LEU A 157 15.41 -5.95 -16.01
N ALA A 158 14.70 -6.65 -15.14
CA ALA A 158 14.83 -8.09 -14.94
C ALA A 158 14.13 -8.91 -16.04
N GLY A 159 13.48 -8.28 -17.01
CA GLY A 159 12.74 -8.95 -18.10
C GLY A 159 11.27 -9.21 -17.76
N ALA A 160 10.75 -8.72 -16.64
CA ALA A 160 9.33 -8.85 -16.35
C ALA A 160 8.48 -8.01 -17.33
N SER A 161 7.32 -8.57 -17.73
CA SER A 161 6.37 -7.86 -18.59
C SER A 161 5.27 -7.24 -17.75
N SER A 162 5.04 -5.95 -17.91
CA SER A 162 3.91 -5.24 -17.33
C SER A 162 2.63 -5.39 -18.17
N ALA A 163 2.67 -6.09 -19.30
CA ALA A 163 1.54 -6.20 -20.25
C ALA A 163 0.27 -6.80 -19.64
N GLN A 164 0.37 -7.48 -18.51
CA GLN A 164 -0.77 -8.01 -17.76
C GLN A 164 -1.31 -7.05 -16.69
N TRP A 165 -0.66 -5.91 -16.51
CA TRP A 165 -1.23 -4.84 -15.72
C TRP A 165 -1.92 -3.87 -16.69
N PRO A 166 -3.14 -4.17 -17.18
CA PRO A 166 -3.79 -3.31 -18.15
C PRO A 166 -4.03 -1.98 -17.47
N LEU A 167 -3.34 -0.96 -17.94
CA LEU A 167 -3.86 0.39 -17.81
C LEU A 167 -5.30 0.32 -18.34
N PRO A 168 -6.30 0.88 -17.64
CA PRO A 168 -7.65 0.90 -18.16
C PRO A 168 -7.58 1.43 -19.58
N ALA A 169 -8.07 0.65 -20.54
CA ALA A 169 -8.17 1.12 -21.92
C ALA A 169 -8.85 2.46 -21.84
N ARG A 170 -8.21 3.52 -22.33
CA ARG A 170 -8.90 4.78 -22.53
C ARG A 170 -10.16 4.45 -23.33
N PRO A 171 -11.37 4.76 -22.83
CA PRO A 171 -12.53 4.64 -23.66
C PRO A 171 -12.24 5.48 -24.90
N SER A 172 -12.09 4.84 -26.05
CA SER A 172 -12.04 5.55 -27.33
C SER A 172 -13.30 6.42 -27.37
N PRO A 173 -13.19 7.73 -27.64
CA PRO A 173 -14.39 8.54 -27.76
C PRO A 173 -15.28 7.86 -28.82
N PRO A 174 -16.57 7.67 -28.55
CA PRO A 174 -17.46 7.05 -29.53
C PRO A 174 -17.44 7.88 -30.80
N LEU A 175 -17.15 7.26 -31.93
CA LEU A 175 -17.17 7.89 -33.26
C LEU A 175 -18.60 8.29 -33.71
N SER A 176 -19.58 8.03 -32.87
CA SER A 176 -20.99 8.44 -33.07
C SER A 176 -21.66 8.69 -31.72
N PRO A 177 -22.57 9.67 -31.60
CA PRO A 177 -23.34 9.87 -30.38
C PRO A 177 -24.23 8.65 -30.13
N ALA A 178 -23.81 7.82 -29.17
CA ALA A 178 -24.64 6.74 -28.69
C ALA A 178 -25.84 7.34 -27.92
N PRO A 179 -27.04 6.76 -28.02
CA PRO A 179 -28.19 7.21 -27.22
C PRO A 179 -27.83 7.14 -25.73
N PRO A 180 -28.39 8.04 -24.88
CA PRO A 180 -28.08 8.05 -23.46
C PRO A 180 -28.46 6.70 -22.87
N ARG A 181 -27.47 5.96 -22.36
CA ARG A 181 -27.70 4.72 -21.64
C ARG A 181 -28.34 5.07 -20.30
N SER A 182 -29.52 4.58 -20.06
CA SER A 182 -30.32 4.85 -18.87
C SER A 182 -29.79 4.23 -17.57
N THR A 183 -28.68 3.49 -17.62
CA THR A 183 -28.01 2.92 -16.44
C THR A 183 -26.49 3.00 -16.64
N PRO A 184 -25.74 3.64 -15.72
CA PRO A 184 -24.28 3.55 -15.77
C PRO A 184 -23.89 2.06 -15.65
N PRO A 185 -22.90 1.58 -16.43
CA PRO A 185 -22.42 0.22 -16.28
C PRO A 185 -21.95 0.01 -14.83
N LEU A 186 -22.47 -1.02 -14.16
CA LEU A 186 -21.92 -1.47 -12.89
C LEU A 186 -20.42 -1.73 -13.11
N LEU A 187 -19.58 -0.89 -12.56
CA LEU A 187 -18.13 -1.12 -12.60
C LEU A 187 -17.86 -2.31 -11.69
N LEU A 188 -17.32 -3.38 -12.28
CA LEU A 188 -16.82 -4.49 -11.49
C LEU A 188 -15.73 -3.99 -10.54
N PRO A 189 -15.69 -4.49 -9.29
CA PRO A 189 -14.63 -4.13 -8.37
C PRO A 189 -13.27 -4.44 -8.98
N PRO A 190 -12.23 -3.67 -8.68
CA PRO A 190 -10.88 -3.95 -9.16
C PRO A 190 -10.45 -5.35 -8.70
N LEU A 191 -9.72 -6.07 -9.56
CA LEU A 191 -9.16 -7.37 -9.19
C LEU A 191 -8.18 -7.18 -8.02
N PRO A 192 -8.32 -7.96 -6.93
CA PRO A 192 -7.44 -7.83 -5.78
C PRO A 192 -5.99 -8.21 -6.13
N GLU A 193 -5.04 -7.44 -5.61
CA GLU A 193 -3.61 -7.69 -5.71
C GLU A 193 -3.09 -8.57 -4.57
N LEU A 194 -3.89 -8.69 -3.51
CA LEU A 194 -3.59 -9.41 -2.28
C LEU A 194 -4.75 -10.35 -1.94
N THR A 195 -4.41 -11.57 -1.50
CA THR A 195 -5.40 -12.56 -1.09
C THR A 195 -5.64 -12.50 0.41
N VAL A 196 -6.90 -12.54 0.83
CA VAL A 196 -7.29 -12.73 2.24
C VAL A 196 -7.38 -14.22 2.53
N THR A 197 -6.75 -14.66 3.62
CA THR A 197 -6.75 -16.06 4.05
C THR A 197 -7.94 -16.36 4.97
N GLU A 198 -8.26 -17.64 5.18
CA GLU A 198 -9.27 -18.03 6.17
C GLU A 198 -8.86 -17.66 7.60
N ALA A 199 -7.58 -17.72 7.92
CA ALA A 199 -7.07 -17.25 9.22
C ALA A 199 -7.33 -15.77 9.46
N ASP A 200 -7.15 -14.94 8.41
CA ASP A 200 -7.45 -13.50 8.45
C ASP A 200 -8.94 -13.25 8.73
N ARG A 201 -9.82 -13.98 8.02
CA ARG A 201 -11.28 -13.87 8.19
C ARG A 201 -11.72 -14.30 9.58
N HIS A 202 -11.14 -15.39 10.12
CA HIS A 202 -11.41 -15.86 11.47
C HIS A 202 -10.96 -14.85 12.53
N GLU A 203 -9.78 -14.23 12.36
CA GLU A 203 -9.31 -13.20 13.28
C GLU A 203 -10.24 -11.99 13.27
N ALA A 204 -10.60 -11.50 12.08
CA ALA A 204 -11.54 -10.39 11.93
C ALA A 204 -12.93 -10.72 12.52
N ALA A 205 -13.45 -11.93 12.32
CA ALA A 205 -14.74 -12.36 12.85
C ALA A 205 -14.76 -12.46 14.38
N ARG A 206 -13.62 -12.80 15.01
CA ARG A 206 -13.51 -12.81 16.48
C ARG A 206 -13.51 -11.39 17.04
N ALA A 207 -12.80 -10.45 16.38
CA ALA A 207 -12.75 -9.05 16.82
C ALA A 207 -14.07 -8.32 16.57
N LEU A 208 -14.73 -8.63 15.47
CA LEU A 208 -16.00 -8.05 15.06
C LEU A 208 -16.90 -9.15 14.46
N PRO A 209 -17.80 -9.76 15.26
CA PRO A 209 -18.76 -10.74 14.73
C PRO A 209 -19.62 -10.14 13.61
N ARG A 210 -19.87 -10.94 12.57
CA ARG A 210 -20.64 -10.50 11.41
C ARG A 210 -22.13 -10.42 11.74
N MET A 211 -22.78 -9.34 11.36
CA MET A 211 -24.24 -9.17 11.50
C MET A 211 -24.94 -9.37 10.16
N ALA A 212 -26.16 -9.90 10.18
CA ALA A 212 -26.97 -10.04 8.98
C ALA A 212 -27.27 -8.65 8.37
N GLY A 213 -27.05 -8.49 7.06
CA GLY A 213 -27.24 -7.21 6.37
C GLY A 213 -26.20 -6.16 6.70
N GLU A 214 -25.08 -6.54 7.30
CA GLU A 214 -23.99 -5.64 7.68
C GLU A 214 -23.50 -4.79 6.51
N ARG A 215 -23.40 -3.49 6.75
CA ARG A 215 -22.78 -2.50 5.88
C ARG A 215 -21.70 -1.80 6.71
N LEU A 216 -20.50 -2.32 6.66
CA LEU A 216 -19.38 -1.88 7.49
C LEU A 216 -18.64 -0.71 6.83
N ALA A 217 -18.44 0.37 7.57
CA ALA A 217 -17.51 1.44 7.27
C ALA A 217 -16.30 1.35 8.23
N VAL A 218 -15.09 1.28 7.69
CA VAL A 218 -13.86 1.30 8.48
C VAL A 218 -13.21 2.66 8.37
N LEU A 219 -13.00 3.32 9.52
CA LEU A 219 -12.27 4.58 9.64
C LEU A 219 -10.86 4.31 10.15
N GLN A 220 -9.86 4.85 9.45
CA GLN A 220 -8.44 4.68 9.79
C GLN A 220 -7.80 6.06 10.02
N PRO A 221 -7.84 6.59 11.26
CA PRO A 221 -7.39 7.95 11.56
C PRO A 221 -5.88 8.09 11.73
N GLY A 222 -5.13 6.98 11.88
CA GLY A 222 -3.69 6.99 12.11
C GLY A 222 -2.87 7.29 10.85
N SER A 223 -1.65 7.80 11.08
CA SER A 223 -0.55 7.89 10.12
C SER A 223 0.77 8.03 10.87
N THR A 224 1.86 7.57 10.27
CA THR A 224 3.21 7.72 10.82
C THR A 224 3.71 9.17 10.84
N ASP A 225 3.14 10.05 10.01
CA ASP A 225 3.45 11.48 9.98
C ASP A 225 2.20 12.25 10.47
N PRO A 226 2.25 12.92 11.63
CA PRO A 226 1.13 13.68 12.19
C PRO A 226 0.55 14.70 11.20
N ARG A 227 1.38 15.29 10.35
CA ARG A 227 0.96 16.27 9.34
C ARG A 227 -0.03 15.73 8.32
N ARG A 228 -0.10 14.40 8.16
CA ARG A 228 -1.05 13.69 7.28
C ARG A 228 -2.29 13.19 8.00
N CYS A 229 -2.43 13.46 9.29
CA CYS A 229 -3.59 13.05 10.08
C CYS A 229 -4.72 14.05 9.92
N TRP A 230 -5.85 13.63 9.38
CA TRP A 230 -7.09 14.40 9.41
C TRP A 230 -7.58 14.48 10.86
N PRO A 231 -8.10 15.64 11.31
CA PRO A 231 -8.44 15.83 12.73
C PRO A 231 -9.44 14.78 13.24
N PRO A 232 -9.25 14.23 14.46
CA PRO A 232 -10.11 13.20 15.05
C PRO A 232 -11.59 13.61 15.09
N ALA A 233 -11.88 14.88 15.43
CA ALA A 233 -13.25 15.41 15.45
C ALA A 233 -13.94 15.35 14.08
N ARG A 234 -13.19 15.43 12.98
CA ARG A 234 -13.72 15.31 11.63
C ARG A 234 -14.02 13.84 11.26
N PHE A 235 -13.16 12.91 11.69
CA PHE A 235 -13.46 11.47 11.58
C PHE A 235 -14.72 11.12 12.37
N ALA A 236 -14.88 11.66 13.59
CA ALA A 236 -16.06 11.45 14.42
C ALA A 236 -17.35 11.99 13.73
N ALA A 237 -17.29 13.22 13.21
CA ALA A 237 -18.43 13.82 12.50
C ALA A 237 -18.80 13.03 11.24
N LEU A 238 -17.81 12.52 10.49
CA LEU A 238 -18.07 11.64 9.34
C LEU A 238 -18.67 10.30 9.79
N GLY A 239 -18.13 9.70 10.85
CA GLY A 239 -18.62 8.47 11.44
C GLY A 239 -20.09 8.57 11.84
N ASP A 240 -20.49 9.66 12.48
CA ASP A 240 -21.90 9.92 12.81
C ASP A 240 -22.78 9.96 11.57
N ARG A 241 -22.35 10.62 10.49
CA ARG A 241 -23.12 10.68 9.23
C ARG A 241 -23.25 9.33 8.54
N LEU A 242 -22.17 8.50 8.56
CA LEU A 242 -22.20 7.14 8.02
C LEU A 242 -23.10 6.22 8.86
N ALA A 243 -23.07 6.33 10.19
CA ALA A 243 -23.92 5.58 11.09
C ALA A 243 -25.43 5.94 10.88
N LEU A 244 -25.74 7.24 10.76
CA LEU A 244 -27.09 7.71 10.43
C LEU A 244 -27.55 7.23 9.04
N ALA A 245 -26.63 6.96 8.11
CA ALA A 245 -26.93 6.33 6.83
C ALA A 245 -27.09 4.80 6.92
N GLY A 246 -27.13 4.24 8.12
CA GLY A 246 -27.34 2.80 8.37
C GLY A 246 -26.09 1.94 8.22
N MET A 247 -24.91 2.50 8.34
CA MET A 247 -23.67 1.74 8.36
C MET A 247 -23.21 1.43 9.78
N GLN A 248 -22.64 0.26 10.00
CA GLN A 248 -21.86 -0.02 11.20
C GLN A 248 -20.49 0.65 11.05
N VAL A 249 -20.08 1.43 12.03
CA VAL A 249 -18.80 2.15 11.99
C VAL A 249 -17.78 1.48 12.91
N ALA A 250 -16.62 1.13 12.38
CA ALA A 250 -15.48 0.66 13.13
C ALA A 250 -14.29 1.62 12.93
N VAL A 251 -13.66 2.02 14.02
CA VAL A 251 -12.45 2.86 14.02
C VAL A 251 -11.28 1.97 14.35
N ASN A 252 -10.37 1.79 13.40
CA ASN A 252 -9.23 0.90 13.54
C ASN A 252 -7.92 1.69 13.73
N GLY A 253 -6.96 1.06 14.39
CA GLY A 253 -5.63 1.58 14.61
C GLY A 253 -4.70 0.51 15.18
N SER A 254 -3.40 0.76 15.16
CA SER A 254 -2.43 -0.03 15.91
C SER A 254 -2.61 0.16 17.42
N ALA A 255 -1.99 -0.69 18.23
CA ALA A 255 -2.02 -0.53 19.69
C ALA A 255 -1.47 0.84 20.15
N GLY A 256 -0.45 1.36 19.46
CA GLY A 256 0.09 2.70 19.73
C GLY A 256 -0.84 3.86 19.35
N GLU A 257 -1.83 3.60 18.50
CA GLU A 257 -2.84 4.59 18.08
C GLU A 257 -4.13 4.53 18.92
N ALA A 258 -4.19 3.70 19.98
CA ALA A 258 -5.37 3.58 20.84
C ALA A 258 -5.89 4.95 21.35
N PRO A 259 -5.06 5.87 21.85
CA PRO A 259 -5.57 7.19 22.27
C PRO A 259 -6.25 7.97 21.13
N LEU A 260 -5.77 7.83 19.90
CA LEU A 260 -6.36 8.49 18.73
C LEU A 260 -7.71 7.86 18.36
N VAL A 261 -7.79 6.52 18.37
CA VAL A 261 -9.04 5.79 18.14
C VAL A 261 -10.08 6.13 19.18
N ASP A 262 -9.69 6.15 20.46
CA ASP A 262 -10.56 6.51 21.58
C ASP A 262 -11.06 7.96 21.47
N ALA A 263 -10.20 8.88 21.02
CA ALA A 263 -10.58 10.27 20.79
C ALA A 263 -11.64 10.40 19.68
N VAL A 264 -11.54 9.59 18.59
CA VAL A 264 -12.54 9.56 17.52
C VAL A 264 -13.85 8.99 18.04
N VAL A 265 -13.82 7.79 18.65
CA VAL A 265 -15.02 7.10 19.14
C VAL A 265 -15.70 7.91 20.25
N GLY A 266 -14.93 8.49 21.18
CA GLY A 266 -15.45 9.33 22.28
C GLY A 266 -16.08 10.65 21.82
N ALA A 267 -15.68 11.16 20.64
CA ALA A 267 -16.27 12.37 20.05
C ALA A 267 -17.51 12.04 19.17
N MET A 268 -17.76 10.79 18.83
CA MET A 268 -18.95 10.38 18.07
C MET A 268 -20.20 10.42 18.94
N ARG A 269 -21.33 10.77 18.33
CA ARG A 269 -22.68 10.74 18.93
C ARG A 269 -23.43 9.45 18.64
N GLN A 270 -23.05 8.77 17.54
CA GLN A 270 -23.60 7.50 17.14
C GLN A 270 -22.68 6.36 17.61
N PRO A 271 -23.20 5.14 17.83
CA PRO A 271 -22.39 3.99 18.22
C PRO A 271 -21.30 3.70 17.18
N ALA A 272 -20.08 3.48 17.66
CA ALA A 272 -18.95 3.02 16.87
C ALA A 272 -18.11 2.02 17.67
N LEU A 273 -17.33 1.21 16.96
CA LEU A 273 -16.48 0.17 17.53
C LEU A 273 -15.02 0.62 17.49
N ALA A 274 -14.36 0.62 18.65
CA ALA A 274 -12.92 0.85 18.77
C ALA A 274 -12.17 -0.49 18.57
N LEU A 275 -11.30 -0.55 17.55
CA LEU A 275 -10.55 -1.76 17.21
C LEU A 275 -9.02 -1.56 17.30
N ALA A 276 -8.58 -0.55 18.05
CA ALA A 276 -7.15 -0.29 18.22
C ALA A 276 -6.43 -1.50 18.86
N GLY A 277 -5.38 -1.98 18.19
CA GLY A 277 -4.56 -3.09 18.68
C GLY A 277 -5.26 -4.45 18.79
N THR A 278 -6.52 -4.57 18.33
CA THR A 278 -7.28 -5.83 18.41
C THR A 278 -6.97 -6.80 17.27
N LEU A 279 -6.46 -6.30 16.18
CA LEU A 279 -6.16 -7.05 14.97
C LEU A 279 -4.68 -7.01 14.64
N GLY A 280 -4.13 -8.16 14.26
CA GLY A 280 -2.89 -8.21 13.51
C GLY A 280 -3.10 -7.78 12.06
N LEU A 281 -2.03 -7.75 11.27
CA LEU A 281 -2.10 -7.31 9.87
C LEU A 281 -3.01 -8.23 9.02
N GLY A 282 -3.02 -9.54 9.31
CA GLY A 282 -3.92 -10.49 8.67
C GLY A 282 -5.38 -10.22 9.01
N GLY A 283 -5.69 -10.08 10.30
CA GLY A 283 -7.04 -9.75 10.77
C GLY A 283 -7.54 -8.42 10.22
N LEU A 284 -6.67 -7.43 10.07
CA LEU A 284 -7.01 -6.19 9.38
C LEU A 284 -7.41 -6.43 7.92
N CYS A 285 -6.69 -7.28 7.17
CA CYS A 285 -7.11 -7.65 5.81
C CYS A 285 -8.49 -8.32 5.80
N GLY A 286 -8.77 -9.22 6.75
CA GLY A 286 -10.08 -9.84 6.92
C GLY A 286 -11.19 -8.85 7.26
N LEU A 287 -10.91 -7.81 8.06
CA LEU A 287 -11.84 -6.73 8.37
C LEU A 287 -12.09 -5.86 7.12
N LEU A 288 -11.03 -5.48 6.41
CA LEU A 288 -11.11 -4.66 5.21
C LEU A 288 -11.89 -5.36 4.10
N GLU A 289 -11.71 -6.67 3.89
CA GLU A 289 -12.46 -7.46 2.89
C GLU A 289 -13.99 -7.37 3.11
N ARG A 290 -14.43 -7.22 4.37
CA ARG A 290 -15.85 -7.08 4.74
C ARG A 290 -16.38 -5.67 4.57
N ALA A 291 -15.50 -4.67 4.49
CA ALA A 291 -15.90 -3.28 4.48
C ALA A 291 -16.58 -2.90 3.16
N ALA A 292 -17.73 -2.26 3.25
CA ALA A 292 -18.37 -1.60 2.12
C ALA A 292 -17.68 -0.28 1.77
N LEU A 293 -16.98 0.31 2.74
CA LEU A 293 -16.25 1.58 2.61
C LEU A 293 -15.08 1.64 3.59
N VAL A 294 -13.94 2.14 3.12
CA VAL A 294 -12.83 2.54 3.99
C VAL A 294 -12.60 4.05 3.84
N VAL A 295 -12.45 4.76 4.94
CA VAL A 295 -11.99 6.16 4.94
C VAL A 295 -10.71 6.25 5.75
N SER A 296 -9.65 6.71 5.12
CA SER A 296 -8.32 6.64 5.70
C SER A 296 -7.45 7.83 5.28
N ASN A 297 -6.57 8.26 6.16
CA ASN A 297 -5.40 9.04 5.76
C ASN A 297 -4.52 8.22 4.81
N ASP A 298 -3.59 8.88 4.10
CA ASP A 298 -2.58 8.18 3.29
C ASP A 298 -1.62 7.39 4.19
N THR A 299 -1.90 6.08 4.31
CA THR A 299 -1.19 5.16 5.22
C THR A 299 -1.29 3.71 4.75
N GLY A 300 -0.51 2.81 5.37
CA GLY A 300 -0.49 1.38 5.03
C GLY A 300 -1.88 0.71 4.90
N PRO A 301 -2.78 0.88 5.86
CA PRO A 301 -4.15 0.36 5.80
C PRO A 301 -4.95 0.81 4.57
N LEU A 302 -4.82 2.07 4.12
CA LEU A 302 -5.45 2.53 2.88
C LEU A 302 -4.96 1.71 1.68
N HIS A 303 -3.65 1.53 1.58
CA HIS A 303 -3.07 0.78 0.47
C HIS A 303 -3.42 -0.70 0.52
N LEU A 304 -3.56 -1.30 1.72
CA LEU A 304 -4.11 -2.65 1.87
C LEU A 304 -5.55 -2.74 1.37
N ALA A 305 -6.42 -1.81 1.78
CA ALA A 305 -7.80 -1.77 1.32
C ALA A 305 -7.88 -1.70 -0.22
N LEU A 306 -7.06 -0.85 -0.84
CA LEU A 306 -6.97 -0.71 -2.29
C LEU A 306 -6.43 -1.98 -2.97
N ALA A 307 -5.44 -2.65 -2.39
CA ALA A 307 -4.91 -3.92 -2.90
C ALA A 307 -5.91 -5.07 -2.78
N LEU A 308 -6.84 -4.99 -1.83
CA LEU A 308 -7.96 -5.92 -1.67
C LEU A 308 -9.18 -5.56 -2.56
N GLY A 309 -9.12 -4.43 -3.27
CA GLY A 309 -10.22 -3.98 -4.13
C GLY A 309 -11.37 -3.30 -3.37
N VAL A 310 -11.17 -2.89 -2.13
CA VAL A 310 -12.22 -2.29 -1.28
C VAL A 310 -12.44 -0.82 -1.66
N PRO A 311 -13.69 -0.36 -1.84
CA PRO A 311 -14.00 1.04 -2.08
C PRO A 311 -13.46 1.92 -0.95
N SER A 312 -12.64 2.93 -1.30
CA SER A 312 -11.92 3.71 -0.31
C SER A 312 -11.92 5.21 -0.63
N VAL A 313 -12.11 6.04 0.40
CA VAL A 313 -11.79 7.46 0.34
C VAL A 313 -10.45 7.67 1.03
N GLY A 314 -9.46 8.13 0.29
CA GLY A 314 -8.15 8.48 0.81
C GLY A 314 -8.04 9.99 1.03
N ILE A 315 -7.59 10.40 2.21
CA ILE A 315 -7.30 11.80 2.53
C ILE A 315 -5.80 11.99 2.31
N PHE A 316 -5.47 12.78 1.30
CA PHE A 316 -4.10 12.95 0.84
C PHE A 316 -3.60 14.38 1.00
N TRP A 317 -2.38 14.50 1.42
CA TRP A 317 -1.59 15.68 1.17
C TRP A 317 -0.98 15.58 -0.24
N LEU A 318 -0.83 16.73 -0.94
CA LEU A 318 -0.38 16.80 -2.33
C LEU A 318 0.85 15.94 -2.64
N THR A 319 1.89 16.01 -1.80
CA THR A 319 3.17 15.28 -2.02
C THR A 319 2.97 13.77 -2.07
N ASN A 320 2.10 13.25 -1.21
CA ASN A 320 1.85 11.81 -1.07
C ASN A 320 0.97 11.25 -2.20
N LEU A 321 0.13 12.11 -2.81
CA LEU A 321 -0.73 11.68 -3.90
C LEU A 321 0.10 11.19 -5.09
N VAL A 322 1.15 11.93 -5.47
CA VAL A 322 2.02 11.55 -6.60
C VAL A 322 2.68 10.20 -6.33
N GLU A 323 3.20 10.00 -5.12
CA GLU A 323 3.95 8.80 -4.75
C GLU A 323 3.06 7.57 -4.53
N GLY A 324 1.91 7.77 -3.87
CA GLY A 324 1.05 6.68 -3.37
C GLY A 324 -0.09 6.27 -4.29
N MET A 325 -0.37 7.03 -5.36
CA MET A 325 -1.51 6.77 -6.23
C MET A 325 -1.52 5.34 -6.78
N PRO A 326 -2.63 4.58 -6.63
CA PRO A 326 -2.73 3.26 -7.23
C PRO A 326 -2.77 3.34 -8.76
N LEU A 327 -2.30 2.32 -9.44
CA LEU A 327 -2.35 2.23 -10.89
C LEU A 327 -3.78 2.01 -11.41
N ARG A 328 -4.65 1.45 -10.57
CA ARG A 328 -6.09 1.28 -10.81
C ARG A 328 -6.86 2.20 -9.86
N GLN A 329 -7.66 3.09 -10.42
CA GLN A 329 -8.34 4.13 -9.65
C GLN A 329 -9.81 3.84 -9.33
N SER A 330 -10.38 2.76 -9.90
CA SER A 330 -11.82 2.49 -9.81
C SER A 330 -12.37 2.41 -8.38
N GLY A 331 -11.57 1.94 -7.41
CA GLY A 331 -11.95 1.82 -6.00
C GLY A 331 -11.55 3.00 -5.12
N LEU A 332 -10.83 4.01 -5.63
CA LEU A 332 -10.36 5.15 -4.85
C LEU A 332 -11.10 6.44 -5.21
N ARG A 333 -11.45 7.21 -4.18
CA ARG A 333 -11.75 8.64 -4.27
C ARG A 333 -10.78 9.41 -3.40
N VAL A 334 -10.28 10.53 -3.90
CA VAL A 334 -9.24 11.32 -3.25
C VAL A 334 -9.84 12.62 -2.70
N ALA A 335 -9.74 12.80 -1.39
CA ALA A 335 -9.91 14.10 -0.73
C ALA A 335 -8.51 14.71 -0.58
N LEU A 336 -8.24 15.77 -1.34
CA LEU A 336 -6.89 16.33 -1.50
C LEU A 336 -6.76 17.65 -0.78
N SER A 337 -5.68 17.79 0.00
CA SER A 337 -5.19 19.07 0.50
C SER A 337 -4.01 19.56 -0.34
N LEU A 338 -4.07 20.83 -0.72
CA LEU A 338 -3.00 21.55 -1.44
C LEU A 338 -2.18 22.45 -0.52
N GLN A 339 -2.39 22.38 0.81
CA GLN A 339 -1.67 23.20 1.77
C GLN A 339 -0.17 22.83 1.80
N THR A 340 0.70 23.76 1.39
CA THR A 340 2.16 23.57 1.41
C THR A 340 2.84 24.32 2.54
N ARG A 341 2.20 25.37 3.05
CA ARG A 341 2.75 26.21 4.10
C ARG A 341 2.27 25.77 5.47
N CYS A 342 3.21 25.70 6.41
CA CYS A 342 2.91 25.39 7.80
C CYS A 342 1.93 26.42 8.37
N PRO A 343 0.81 26.00 9.00
CA PRO A 343 -0.16 26.92 9.57
C PRO A 343 0.37 27.70 10.79
N VAL A 344 1.48 27.25 11.40
CA VAL A 344 2.09 27.89 12.57
C VAL A 344 3.15 28.91 12.17
N CYS A 345 4.12 28.53 11.33
CA CYS A 345 5.28 29.38 11.03
C CYS A 345 5.32 29.87 9.57
N GLY A 346 4.41 29.47 8.71
CA GLY A 346 4.36 29.88 7.31
C GLY A 346 5.44 29.27 6.40
N GLN A 347 6.33 28.41 6.93
CA GLN A 347 7.38 27.78 6.14
C GLN A 347 6.80 26.88 5.08
N ASP A 348 7.34 26.95 3.85
CA ASP A 348 7.00 26.04 2.76
C ASP A 348 7.62 24.65 3.02
N ASN A 349 6.77 23.67 3.28
CA ASN A 349 7.18 22.29 3.56
C ASN A 349 7.46 21.45 2.30
N LEU A 350 7.27 22.00 1.10
CA LEU A 350 7.80 21.39 -0.13
C LEU A 350 9.31 21.61 -0.25
N ALA A 351 9.80 22.76 0.20
CA ALA A 351 11.22 23.08 0.18
C ALA A 351 11.99 22.43 1.34
N ALA A 352 11.46 22.53 2.55
CA ALA A 352 12.07 21.92 3.74
C ALA A 352 11.05 21.75 4.87
N ARG A 353 11.13 20.62 5.59
CA ARG A 353 10.30 20.36 6.76
C ARG A 353 10.59 21.38 7.88
N CYS A 354 9.54 21.98 8.44
CA CYS A 354 9.62 22.74 9.68
C CYS A 354 9.46 21.81 10.91
N PRO A 355 9.75 22.29 12.14
CA PRO A 355 9.64 21.48 13.36
C PRO A 355 8.19 21.23 13.83
N HIS A 356 7.18 21.83 13.19
CA HIS A 356 5.79 21.71 13.57
C HIS A 356 5.13 20.47 12.93
N ASP A 357 4.28 19.81 13.70
CA ASP A 357 3.56 18.60 13.31
C ASP A 357 2.05 18.84 13.06
N GLU A 358 1.66 20.10 12.83
CA GLU A 358 0.29 20.47 12.54
C GLU A 358 -0.21 19.83 11.23
N SER A 359 -1.47 19.41 11.23
CA SER A 359 -2.07 18.74 10.09
C SER A 359 -2.14 19.61 8.85
N PHE A 360 -1.57 19.12 7.75
CA PHE A 360 -1.66 19.72 6.42
C PHE A 360 -2.91 19.29 5.65
N VAL A 361 -3.70 18.36 6.20
CA VAL A 361 -4.97 17.88 5.62
C VAL A 361 -6.18 18.37 6.41
N ALA A 362 -5.96 19.24 7.39
CA ALA A 362 -7.04 19.76 8.24
C ALA A 362 -8.06 20.62 7.48
N GLU A 363 -7.73 21.18 6.33
CA GLU A 363 -8.68 21.96 5.51
C GLU A 363 -9.70 21.08 4.77
N VAL A 364 -9.42 19.80 4.55
CA VAL A 364 -10.38 18.88 3.91
C VAL A 364 -11.66 18.81 4.73
N SER A 365 -12.80 19.19 4.15
CA SER A 365 -14.06 19.25 4.89
C SER A 365 -14.73 17.87 5.04
N VAL A 366 -15.56 17.73 6.08
CA VAL A 366 -16.36 16.50 6.29
C VAL A 366 -17.35 16.28 5.14
N GLU A 367 -17.92 17.37 4.62
CA GLU A 367 -18.87 17.38 3.50
C GLU A 367 -18.23 16.83 2.22
N GLN A 368 -16.98 17.23 1.95
CA GLN A 368 -16.22 16.72 0.80
C GLN A 368 -15.98 15.21 0.92
N VAL A 369 -15.52 14.73 2.06
CA VAL A 369 -15.25 13.30 2.30
C VAL A 369 -16.55 12.49 2.25
N GLU A 370 -17.65 12.99 2.85
CA GLU A 370 -18.97 12.37 2.78
C GLU A 370 -19.49 12.25 1.34
N CYS A 371 -19.39 13.31 0.54
CA CYS A 371 -19.79 13.29 -0.86
C CYS A 371 -19.06 12.21 -1.66
N LEU A 372 -17.74 12.11 -1.47
CA LEU A 372 -16.89 11.08 -2.09
C LEU A 372 -17.28 9.67 -1.63
N ALA A 373 -17.54 9.50 -0.32
CA ALA A 373 -17.99 8.23 0.26
C ALA A 373 -19.34 7.79 -0.32
N ARG A 374 -20.33 8.69 -0.37
CA ARG A 374 -21.65 8.43 -0.96
C ARG A 374 -21.56 8.05 -2.44
N SER A 375 -20.69 8.74 -3.21
CA SER A 375 -20.44 8.41 -4.62
C SER A 375 -19.94 6.98 -4.80
N LEU A 376 -19.00 6.52 -3.96
CA LEU A 376 -18.53 5.14 -3.98
C LEU A 376 -19.62 4.14 -3.58
N LEU A 377 -20.31 4.40 -2.47
CA LEU A 377 -21.38 3.52 -1.98
C LEU A 377 -22.49 3.34 -3.02
N HIS A 378 -22.84 4.40 -3.73
CA HIS A 378 -23.79 4.34 -4.85
C HIS A 378 -23.23 3.53 -6.03
N GLN A 379 -21.98 3.80 -6.42
CA GLN A 379 -21.31 3.13 -7.54
C GLN A 379 -21.21 1.61 -7.36
N TYR A 380 -20.98 1.15 -6.13
CA TYR A 380 -20.82 -0.28 -5.81
C TYR A 380 -22.10 -0.94 -5.26
N GLY A 381 -23.27 -0.28 -5.36
CA GLY A 381 -24.56 -0.83 -4.98
C GLY A 381 -24.77 -0.94 -3.46
N HIS A 382 -23.97 -0.23 -2.68
CA HIS A 382 -24.07 -0.23 -1.21
C HIS A 382 -25.01 0.87 -0.64
N MET A 383 -25.66 1.67 -1.47
CA MET A 383 -26.72 2.61 -1.06
C MET A 383 -27.95 2.47 -1.98
N PRO A 384 -29.17 2.58 -1.42
CA PRO A 384 -30.36 2.71 -2.24
C PRO A 384 -30.24 4.00 -3.07
N THR A 385 -30.70 3.94 -4.31
CA THR A 385 -30.94 5.12 -5.14
C THR A 385 -31.87 6.06 -4.37
N LEU A 386 -31.39 7.24 -4.01
CA LEU A 386 -32.28 8.31 -3.55
C LEU A 386 -33.20 8.66 -4.72
N ARG A 387 -34.51 8.37 -4.55
CA ARG A 387 -35.57 8.84 -5.43
C ARG A 387 -35.83 10.31 -5.19
#